data_b9c4d9bdbc1ca4c0a5a3330a7afea4a1
#
_entry.id   b9c4d9bdbc1ca4c0a5a3330a7afea4a1
#
_cell.length_a   1.000
_cell.length_b   1.000
_cell.length_c   1.000
_cell.angle_alpha   90.00
_cell.angle_beta   90.00
_cell.angle_gamma   90.00
#
_symmetry.space_group_name_H-M   'P 1'
#
loop_
_entity.id
_entity.type
_entity.pdbx_description
1 polymer ?
#
loop_
_entity_poly.entity_id
_entity_poly.type
_entity_poly.pdbx_seq_one_letter_code
_entity_poly.pdbx_strand_id
1 'polypeptide(L)'
;MALLLFAVLAAPATAQVSGRTCRPTAADMLGPFYVAGAPQRDRTGEGLVVQGVVRSTRECKALSGATLEWWSANPRGEYDDAHRATQVTDADGRFRYVTDVPGKYPGRPVHVHVRISAPGHTPLVTQLYPKPNAHAMAFEVVLQPGS
;
A
#
# COMPACT_ATOMS: atom_id res chain seq x y z
N MET A 1 -13.46 44.83 56.77
CA MET A 1 -12.92 44.72 55.41
C MET A 1 -12.85 43.21 55.10
N ALA A 2 -13.80 42.70 54.33
CA ALA A 2 -13.91 41.28 53.96
C ALA A 2 -13.33 41.08 52.56
N LEU A 3 -12.30 40.31 52.43
CA LEU A 3 -11.70 39.91 51.12
C LEU A 3 -12.46 38.73 50.56
N LEU A 4 -13.19 38.95 49.45
CA LEU A 4 -13.81 37.89 48.65
C LEU A 4 -12.78 37.29 47.68
N LEU A 5 -12.36 36.04 47.93
CA LEU A 5 -11.57 35.25 46.99
C LEU A 5 -12.52 34.70 45.88
N PHE A 6 -12.34 35.18 44.65
CA PHE A 6 -12.96 34.53 43.48
C PHE A 6 -12.10 33.34 43.04
N ALA A 7 -12.62 32.15 43.21
CA ALA A 7 -12.02 30.92 42.61
C ALA A 7 -12.40 30.84 41.14
N VAL A 8 -11.42 30.99 40.25
CA VAL A 8 -11.58 30.75 38.79
C VAL A 8 -11.50 29.25 38.57
N LEU A 9 -12.64 28.62 38.26
CA LEU A 9 -12.68 27.25 37.79
C LEU A 9 -12.20 27.22 36.34
N ALA A 10 -11.02 26.66 36.09
CA ALA A 10 -10.55 26.34 34.75
C ALA A 10 -11.32 25.13 34.23
N ALA A 11 -12.07 25.28 33.14
CA ALA A 11 -12.70 24.19 32.44
C ALA A 11 -11.64 23.34 31.71
N PRO A 12 -11.75 22.00 31.73
CA PRO A 12 -10.82 21.15 30.99
C PRO A 12 -10.99 21.37 29.49
N ALA A 13 -9.90 21.72 28.82
CA ALA A 13 -9.86 21.79 27.36
C ALA A 13 -9.99 20.35 26.81
N THR A 14 -11.14 20.06 26.21
CA THR A 14 -11.32 18.82 25.44
C THR A 14 -10.48 18.94 24.17
N ALA A 15 -9.35 18.20 24.14
CA ALA A 15 -8.57 18.06 22.93
C ALA A 15 -9.44 17.37 21.87
N GLN A 16 -9.83 18.11 20.84
CA GLN A 16 -10.46 17.54 19.67
C GLN A 16 -9.43 16.70 18.94
N VAL A 17 -9.61 15.37 19.00
CA VAL A 17 -8.86 14.44 18.15
C VAL A 17 -9.35 14.70 16.72
N SER A 18 -8.63 15.52 15.97
CA SER A 18 -8.84 15.67 14.53
C SER A 18 -8.58 14.32 13.91
N GLY A 19 -9.64 13.60 13.54
CA GLY A 19 -9.56 12.32 12.86
C GLY A 19 -8.72 12.50 11.59
N ARG A 20 -7.54 11.85 11.55
CA ARG A 20 -6.68 11.84 10.37
C ARG A 20 -7.42 11.10 9.27
N THR A 21 -7.73 11.76 8.16
CA THR A 21 -8.29 11.11 6.98
C THR A 21 -7.20 10.92 5.94
N CYS A 22 -7.11 9.69 5.42
CA CYS A 22 -6.24 9.37 4.30
C CYS A 22 -7.07 9.24 3.03
N ARG A 23 -6.55 9.75 1.91
CA ARG A 23 -7.19 9.54 0.61
C ARG A 23 -6.98 8.10 0.16
N PRO A 24 -8.02 7.44 -0.36
CA PRO A 24 -7.87 6.10 -0.92
C PRO A 24 -6.91 6.13 -2.11
N THR A 25 -6.13 5.08 -2.23
CA THR A 25 -5.30 4.85 -3.41
C THR A 25 -6.19 4.65 -4.63
N ALA A 26 -5.87 5.33 -5.73
CA ALA A 26 -6.60 5.17 -6.98
C ALA A 26 -6.42 3.76 -7.56
N ALA A 27 -7.51 3.17 -8.04
CA ALA A 27 -7.47 1.92 -8.77
C ALA A 27 -6.87 2.12 -10.17
N ASP A 28 -6.27 1.06 -10.69
CA ASP A 28 -5.78 0.98 -12.07
C ASP A 28 -6.15 -0.41 -12.65
N MET A 29 -5.83 -0.64 -13.90
CA MET A 29 -6.23 -1.84 -14.63
C MET A 29 -5.59 -3.11 -14.04
N LEU A 30 -6.38 -4.18 -13.92
CA LEU A 30 -5.90 -5.53 -13.64
C LEU A 30 -4.97 -6.03 -14.76
N GLY A 31 -5.30 -5.73 -15.99
CA GLY A 31 -4.64 -6.28 -17.16
C GLY A 31 -4.95 -7.76 -17.39
N PRO A 32 -4.43 -8.35 -18.47
CA PRO A 32 -4.75 -9.72 -18.85
C PRO A 32 -3.87 -10.80 -18.19
N PHE A 33 -2.89 -10.42 -17.38
CA PHE A 33 -1.85 -11.33 -16.90
C PHE A 33 -1.96 -11.69 -15.41
N TYR A 34 -3.01 -11.27 -14.73
CA TYR A 34 -3.24 -11.69 -13.33
C TYR A 34 -3.50 -13.20 -13.25
N VAL A 35 -2.83 -13.85 -12.31
CA VAL A 35 -3.04 -15.25 -11.95
C VAL A 35 -3.12 -15.34 -10.43
N ALA A 36 -4.20 -15.89 -9.91
CA ALA A 36 -4.38 -16.10 -8.48
C ALA A 36 -3.48 -17.22 -7.95
N GLY A 37 -3.15 -17.17 -6.65
CA GLY A 37 -2.42 -18.25 -5.99
C GLY A 37 -0.92 -18.24 -6.21
N ALA A 38 -0.34 -17.08 -6.51
CA ALA A 38 1.12 -16.94 -6.57
C ALA A 38 1.78 -17.36 -5.24
N PRO A 39 3.00 -17.94 -5.29
CA PRO A 39 3.68 -18.41 -4.09
C PRO A 39 3.97 -17.29 -3.11
N GLN A 40 3.98 -17.62 -1.81
CA GLN A 40 4.37 -16.69 -0.76
C GLN A 40 5.86 -16.42 -0.82
N ARG A 41 6.23 -15.19 -1.12
CA ARG A 41 7.61 -14.70 -1.17
C ARG A 41 7.63 -13.18 -1.24
N ASP A 42 8.73 -12.59 -0.78
CA ASP A 42 8.97 -11.15 -0.79
C ASP A 42 9.96 -10.72 -1.89
N ARG A 43 10.43 -11.67 -2.69
CA ARG A 43 11.42 -11.45 -3.74
C ARG A 43 11.11 -12.28 -4.98
N THR A 44 11.18 -11.62 -6.15
CA THR A 44 11.07 -12.25 -7.47
C THR A 44 12.17 -11.82 -8.44
N GLY A 45 13.17 -11.10 -7.95
CA GLY A 45 14.29 -10.62 -8.76
C GLY A 45 15.17 -9.67 -7.97
N GLU A 46 15.87 -8.80 -8.70
CA GLU A 46 16.80 -7.82 -8.13
C GLU A 46 16.67 -6.47 -8.85
N GLY A 47 17.11 -5.40 -8.20
CA GLY A 47 17.24 -4.09 -8.85
C GLY A 47 16.11 -3.11 -8.57
N LEU A 48 14.90 -3.55 -8.22
CA LEU A 48 13.82 -2.67 -7.80
C LEU A 48 13.27 -3.10 -6.43
N VAL A 49 13.31 -2.19 -5.46
CA VAL A 49 12.70 -2.38 -4.13
C VAL A 49 11.45 -1.52 -4.04
N VAL A 50 10.32 -2.15 -3.72
CA VAL A 50 9.06 -1.46 -3.41
C VAL A 50 8.76 -1.68 -1.94
N GLN A 51 8.57 -0.60 -1.18
CA GLN A 51 8.28 -0.69 0.24
C GLN A 51 7.27 0.36 0.68
N GLY A 52 6.50 0.04 1.70
CA GLY A 52 5.49 0.96 2.20
C GLY A 52 4.63 0.39 3.30
N VAL A 53 3.47 1.00 3.47
CA VAL A 53 2.49 0.65 4.50
C VAL A 53 1.11 0.56 3.86
N VAL A 54 0.35 -0.47 4.22
CA VAL A 54 -1.08 -0.55 3.90
C VAL A 54 -1.89 0.06 5.03
N ARG A 55 -2.78 0.98 4.70
CA ARG A 55 -3.64 1.70 5.65
C ARG A 55 -5.11 1.60 5.27
N SER A 56 -5.97 1.88 6.21
CA SER A 56 -7.39 2.15 5.98
C SER A 56 -7.64 3.65 5.81
N THR A 57 -8.64 4.05 5.04
CA THR A 57 -9.14 5.44 5.08
C THR A 57 -9.68 5.81 6.46
N ARG A 58 -10.10 4.79 7.24
CA ARG A 58 -10.56 4.99 8.61
C ARG A 58 -9.39 5.32 9.53
N GLU A 59 -9.30 6.59 9.95
CA GLU A 59 -8.26 7.11 10.84
C GLU A 59 -6.83 6.92 10.35
N CYS A 60 -6.62 6.63 9.07
CA CYS A 60 -5.31 6.28 8.49
C CYS A 60 -4.62 5.09 9.20
N LYS A 61 -5.39 4.23 9.84
CA LYS A 61 -4.87 3.11 10.61
C LYS A 61 -4.12 2.12 9.72
N ALA A 62 -2.93 1.72 10.12
CA ALA A 62 -2.17 0.67 9.46
C ALA A 62 -2.90 -0.69 9.53
N LEU A 63 -2.84 -1.46 8.46
CA LEU A 63 -3.50 -2.75 8.33
C LEU A 63 -2.48 -3.88 8.37
N SER A 64 -2.39 -4.53 9.53
CA SER A 64 -1.66 -5.78 9.69
C SER A 64 -2.41 -6.92 8.99
N GLY A 65 -1.68 -7.86 8.40
CA GLY A 65 -2.29 -9.02 7.75
C GLY A 65 -2.98 -8.72 6.42
N ALA A 66 -2.75 -7.56 5.82
CA ALA A 66 -3.20 -7.29 4.46
C ALA A 66 -2.39 -8.13 3.46
N THR A 67 -3.07 -8.71 2.48
CA THR A 67 -2.45 -9.53 1.43
C THR A 67 -2.14 -8.67 0.22
N LEU A 68 -0.91 -8.76 -0.27
CA LEU A 68 -0.45 -8.14 -1.51
C LEU A 68 -0.09 -9.24 -2.52
N GLU A 69 -0.72 -9.22 -3.67
CA GLU A 69 -0.44 -10.11 -4.79
C GLU A 69 0.25 -9.30 -5.88
N TRP A 70 1.50 -9.62 -6.17
CA TRP A 70 2.37 -8.92 -7.10
C TRP A 70 2.50 -9.66 -8.42
N TRP A 71 2.54 -8.95 -9.53
CA TRP A 71 2.95 -9.48 -10.83
C TRP A 71 3.52 -8.38 -11.73
N SER A 72 4.52 -8.72 -12.48
CA SER A 72 5.16 -7.82 -13.45
C SER A 72 5.77 -8.59 -14.62
N ALA A 73 6.08 -7.88 -15.68
CA ALA A 73 6.90 -8.46 -16.74
C ALA A 73 8.32 -8.71 -16.21
N ASN A 74 8.97 -9.74 -16.73
CA ASN A 74 10.39 -9.98 -16.54
C ASN A 74 11.24 -8.91 -17.27
N PRO A 75 12.58 -8.88 -17.14
CA PRO A 75 13.42 -7.90 -17.83
C PRO A 75 13.31 -7.90 -19.37
N ARG A 76 12.81 -8.98 -19.98
CA ARG A 76 12.57 -9.07 -21.42
C ARG A 76 11.19 -8.53 -21.85
N GLY A 77 10.35 -8.13 -20.91
CA GLY A 77 9.00 -7.65 -21.17
C GLY A 77 7.95 -8.76 -21.30
N GLU A 78 8.22 -9.95 -20.78
CA GLU A 78 7.34 -11.10 -20.81
C GLU A 78 6.78 -11.40 -19.41
N TYR A 79 5.51 -11.80 -19.31
CA TYR A 79 4.93 -12.24 -18.03
C TYR A 79 5.16 -13.74 -17.83
N ASP A 80 5.70 -14.08 -16.67
CA ASP A 80 6.00 -15.46 -16.26
C ASP A 80 5.67 -15.68 -14.78
N ASP A 81 5.69 -16.94 -14.33
CA ASP A 81 5.39 -17.30 -12.94
C ASP A 81 6.53 -16.92 -11.97
N ALA A 82 7.74 -16.71 -12.46
CA ALA A 82 8.87 -16.31 -11.65
C ALA A 82 8.69 -14.89 -11.08
N HIS A 83 7.94 -14.02 -11.78
CA HIS A 83 7.67 -12.63 -11.40
C HIS A 83 6.29 -12.43 -10.78
N ARG A 84 5.80 -13.46 -10.06
CA ARG A 84 4.56 -13.43 -9.27
C ARG A 84 4.85 -13.74 -7.81
N ALA A 85 4.23 -13.01 -6.91
CA ALA A 85 4.41 -13.24 -5.48
C ALA A 85 3.14 -12.91 -4.70
N THR A 86 2.96 -13.57 -3.58
CA THR A 86 2.00 -13.17 -2.54
C THR A 86 2.78 -12.88 -1.27
N GLN A 87 2.47 -11.79 -0.61
CA GLN A 87 3.03 -11.47 0.71
C GLN A 87 1.96 -10.87 1.61
N VAL A 88 2.23 -10.84 2.90
CA VAL A 88 1.32 -10.33 3.93
C VAL A 88 2.04 -9.22 4.71
N THR A 89 1.34 -8.14 5.02
CA THR A 89 1.89 -7.06 5.82
C THR A 89 2.19 -7.50 7.25
N ASP A 90 3.23 -6.92 7.83
CA ASP A 90 3.62 -7.15 9.23
C ASP A 90 2.64 -6.52 10.24
N ALA A 91 2.98 -6.58 11.53
CA ALA A 91 2.17 -6.04 12.62
C ALA A 91 1.92 -4.52 12.50
N ASP A 92 2.81 -3.79 11.84
CA ASP A 92 2.72 -2.35 11.59
C ASP A 92 2.15 -2.01 10.21
N GLY A 93 1.61 -2.99 9.49
CA GLY A 93 1.06 -2.83 8.15
C GLY A 93 2.11 -2.64 7.06
N ARG A 94 3.39 -2.92 7.35
CA ARG A 94 4.51 -2.69 6.42
C ARG A 94 4.71 -3.86 5.49
N PHE A 95 5.24 -3.55 4.32
CA PHE A 95 5.71 -4.53 3.34
C PHE A 95 7.00 -4.04 2.69
N ARG A 96 7.78 -4.99 2.18
CA ARG A 96 8.95 -4.76 1.34
C ARG A 96 8.99 -5.87 0.29
N TYR A 97 8.97 -5.50 -0.97
CA TYR A 97 9.01 -6.40 -2.11
C TYR A 97 10.20 -6.07 -3.00
N VAL A 98 10.92 -7.08 -3.45
CA VAL A 98 12.09 -6.93 -4.33
C VAL A 98 11.82 -7.68 -5.64
N THR A 99 11.98 -6.99 -6.76
CA THR A 99 11.77 -7.58 -8.08
C THR A 99 12.80 -7.08 -9.08
N ASP A 100 12.86 -7.70 -10.23
CA ASP A 100 13.59 -7.12 -11.35
C ASP A 100 12.92 -5.82 -11.81
N VAL A 101 13.70 -4.92 -12.39
CA VAL A 101 13.11 -3.81 -13.13
C VAL A 101 12.38 -4.39 -14.33
N PRO A 102 11.04 -4.23 -14.44
CA PRO A 102 10.30 -4.82 -15.55
C PRO A 102 10.78 -4.30 -16.90
N GLY A 103 10.87 -5.18 -17.87
CA GLY A 103 11.15 -4.81 -19.25
C GLY A 103 9.99 -4.07 -19.89
N LYS A 104 10.28 -3.34 -20.94
CA LYS A 104 9.25 -2.68 -21.77
C LYS A 104 8.51 -3.72 -22.59
N TYR A 105 7.21 -3.55 -22.69
CA TYR A 105 6.44 -4.22 -23.73
C TYR A 105 5.59 -3.20 -24.51
N PRO A 106 5.23 -3.48 -25.80
CA PRO A 106 4.64 -2.48 -26.68
C PRO A 106 3.39 -1.81 -26.13
N GLY A 107 3.34 -0.48 -26.24
CA GLY A 107 2.17 0.32 -25.86
C GLY A 107 2.00 0.62 -24.39
N ARG A 108 2.95 0.20 -23.52
CA ARG A 108 2.84 0.42 -22.08
C ARG A 108 4.13 0.98 -21.47
N PRO A 109 4.02 1.90 -20.49
CA PRO A 109 5.15 2.25 -19.64
C PRO A 109 5.57 1.05 -18.77
N VAL A 110 6.81 1.06 -18.28
CA VAL A 110 7.29 0.08 -17.28
C VAL A 110 6.41 0.16 -16.04
N HIS A 111 5.88 -0.97 -15.57
CA HIS A 111 4.99 -1.00 -14.42
C HIS A 111 5.04 -2.33 -13.67
N VAL A 112 4.65 -2.26 -12.40
CA VAL A 112 4.42 -3.41 -11.52
C VAL A 112 2.96 -3.38 -11.09
N HIS A 113 2.26 -4.48 -11.26
CA HIS A 113 0.90 -4.63 -10.76
C HIS A 113 0.87 -5.09 -9.31
N VAL A 114 -0.15 -4.68 -8.59
CA VAL A 114 -0.45 -5.21 -7.27
C VAL A 114 -1.95 -5.24 -7.02
N ARG A 115 -2.43 -6.35 -6.47
CA ARG A 115 -3.75 -6.46 -5.88
C ARG A 115 -3.62 -6.55 -4.37
N ILE A 116 -4.33 -5.69 -3.66
CA ILE A 116 -4.26 -5.60 -2.21
C ILE A 116 -5.64 -5.92 -1.63
N SER A 117 -5.69 -6.79 -0.64
CA SER A 117 -6.91 -7.12 0.10
C SER A 117 -6.65 -7.18 1.60
N ALA A 118 -7.67 -6.81 2.37
CA ALA A 118 -7.65 -6.92 3.83
C ALA A 118 -9.06 -7.21 4.33
N PRO A 119 -9.23 -7.93 5.46
CA PRO A 119 -10.54 -8.17 6.04
C PRO A 119 -11.31 -6.86 6.26
N GLY A 120 -12.58 -6.84 5.88
CA GLY A 120 -13.46 -5.66 6.04
C GLY A 120 -13.14 -4.48 5.12
N HIS A 121 -12.33 -4.69 4.07
CA HIS A 121 -11.98 -3.65 3.10
C HIS A 121 -12.28 -4.10 1.67
N THR A 122 -12.61 -3.13 0.83
CA THR A 122 -12.74 -3.35 -0.62
C THR A 122 -11.37 -3.64 -1.21
N PRO A 123 -11.18 -4.76 -1.93
CA PRO A 123 -9.92 -5.04 -2.61
C PRO A 123 -9.56 -3.95 -3.62
N LEU A 124 -8.29 -3.62 -3.70
CA LEU A 124 -7.74 -2.64 -4.63
C LEU A 124 -6.84 -3.34 -5.63
N VAL A 125 -6.98 -3.02 -6.90
CA VAL A 125 -6.00 -3.31 -7.95
C VAL A 125 -5.41 -2.00 -8.42
N THR A 126 -4.09 -1.92 -8.48
CA THR A 126 -3.40 -0.73 -8.98
C THR A 126 -2.07 -1.10 -9.65
N GLN A 127 -1.43 -0.11 -10.22
CA GLN A 127 -0.12 -0.26 -10.87
C GLN A 127 0.84 0.79 -10.34
N LEU A 128 2.10 0.42 -10.23
CA LEU A 128 3.20 1.31 -9.89
C LEU A 128 4.06 1.52 -11.13
N TYR A 129 4.48 2.76 -11.34
CA TYR A 129 5.27 3.17 -12.49
C TYR A 129 6.66 3.65 -12.04
N PRO A 130 7.67 2.75 -12.01
CA PRO A 130 9.03 3.15 -11.66
C PRO A 130 9.54 4.24 -12.60
N LYS A 131 10.17 5.27 -12.03
CA LYS A 131 10.89 6.26 -12.83
C LYS A 131 12.07 5.59 -13.53
N PRO A 132 12.53 6.11 -14.69
CA PRO A 132 13.74 5.61 -15.34
C PRO A 132 14.90 5.57 -14.34
N ASN A 133 15.62 4.45 -14.32
CA ASN A 133 16.76 4.19 -13.40
C ASN A 133 16.42 4.19 -11.90
N ALA A 134 15.15 4.07 -11.53
CA ALA A 134 14.78 3.90 -10.13
C ALA A 134 15.14 2.50 -9.64
N HIS A 135 15.81 2.43 -8.48
CA HIS A 135 16.11 1.19 -7.77
C HIS A 135 15.24 0.99 -6.52
N ALA A 136 14.47 2.00 -6.16
CA ALA A 136 13.56 1.95 -5.03
C ALA A 136 12.33 2.82 -5.27
N MET A 137 11.20 2.38 -4.72
CA MET A 137 9.94 3.12 -4.69
C MET A 137 9.34 3.05 -3.30
N ALA A 138 8.87 4.19 -2.78
CA ALA A 138 7.95 4.23 -1.66
C ALA A 138 6.52 4.16 -2.20
N PHE A 139 5.69 3.29 -1.62
CA PHE A 139 4.31 3.14 -2.03
C PHE A 139 3.39 2.98 -0.81
N GLU A 140 2.68 4.03 -0.45
CA GLU A 140 1.63 3.96 0.56
C GLU A 140 0.31 3.55 -0.08
N VAL A 141 -0.29 2.50 0.46
CA VAL A 141 -1.58 1.97 0.02
C VAL A 141 -2.65 2.36 1.02
N VAL A 142 -3.76 2.91 0.56
CA VAL A 142 -4.90 3.25 1.41
C VAL A 142 -6.15 2.56 0.87
N LEU A 143 -6.69 1.62 1.65
CA LEU A 143 -7.89 0.86 1.32
C LEU A 143 -9.14 1.50 1.91
N GLN A 144 -10.23 1.41 1.19
CA GLN A 144 -11.56 1.78 1.71
C GLN A 144 -12.18 0.60 2.46
N PRO A 145 -12.86 0.83 3.60
CA PRO A 145 -13.71 -0.18 4.19
C PRO A 145 -14.74 -0.70 3.19
N GLY A 146 -14.99 -2.01 3.23
CA GLY A 146 -16.06 -2.62 2.47
C GLY A 146 -17.44 -2.23 3.05
N SER A 147 -18.45 -2.31 2.21
CA SER A 147 -19.87 -2.16 2.60
C SER A 147 -20.38 -3.40 3.33
#